data_f18fef9bd7ea1f196b7b543d807ac4c1
#
_entry.id   f18fef9bd7ea1f196b7b543d807ac4c1
#
_cell.length_a   1.000
_cell.length_b   1.000
_cell.length_c   1.000
_cell.angle_alpha   90.00
_cell.angle_beta   90.00
_cell.angle_gamma   90.00
#
_symmetry.space_group_name_H-M   'P 1'
#
loop_
_entity.id
_entity.type
_entity.pdbx_description
1 polymer ?
#
loop_
_entity_poly.entity_id
_entity_poly.type
_entity_poly.pdbx_seq_one_letter_code
_entity_poly.pdbx_strand_id
1 'polypeptide(L)'
;MKILVYGCGVIGSLLVHTLCRAGNDVTVVSKGAWGDVLQKNGLRIHHQLQHKDTVDHPNVAKELPDDYFDLVFSVMQGCQQRNILLELAEVNASVVILVGNNPEAADMEGEILALSDTPKTVLFGFQGTAGVRSAGSVNCLHVGAGSMTIGGLHRALTANEQQTLLEAFGDTGYRLTFEDDMEGWLHCHAAFILPIVYLSYHYGCDLRKANGKDIASMMKAAEEAYDLIAACGIEIRPKGDADYFRSKPKLAVLTAIMYIMSKTKLGELAATDHCRNAVTEMEWLDTAFEMLRQAQPEQRMPEWDKLRNAMPSWDEIHKIYDHGTKITVCDPSARRRKIAAGLALAGGLFTAVCIYKKRKKNDL
;
A
#
# COMPACT_ATOMS: atom_id res chain seq x y z
N MET A 1 16.86 17.60 -0.56
CA MET A 1 17.08 16.29 -1.19
C MET A 1 16.35 16.26 -2.52
N LYS A 2 16.74 15.39 -3.44
CA LYS A 2 16.04 15.12 -4.69
C LYS A 2 15.19 13.87 -4.52
N ILE A 3 13.87 14.01 -4.57
CA ILE A 3 12.93 12.95 -4.20
C ILE A 3 11.94 12.68 -5.32
N LEU A 4 11.79 11.40 -5.67
CA LEU A 4 10.78 10.94 -6.61
C LEU A 4 9.54 10.43 -5.87
N VAL A 5 8.36 10.86 -6.30
CA VAL A 5 7.08 10.29 -5.87
C VAL A 5 6.36 9.69 -7.07
N TYR A 6 6.32 8.37 -7.15
CA TYR A 6 5.65 7.64 -8.21
C TYR A 6 4.19 7.38 -7.79
N GLY A 7 3.28 8.15 -8.38
CA GLY A 7 1.86 8.15 -8.06
C GLY A 7 1.43 9.33 -7.19
N CYS A 8 0.49 10.12 -7.71
CA CYS A 8 -0.05 11.32 -7.06
C CYS A 8 -1.58 11.21 -6.93
N GLY A 9 -2.03 10.15 -6.25
CA GLY A 9 -3.39 9.99 -5.76
C GLY A 9 -3.62 10.83 -4.51
N VAL A 10 -4.60 10.47 -3.67
CA VAL A 10 -4.85 11.18 -2.39
C VAL A 10 -3.64 11.11 -1.47
N ILE A 11 -3.12 9.90 -1.25
CA ILE A 11 -1.98 9.63 -0.36
C ILE A 11 -0.72 10.32 -0.89
N GLY A 12 -0.39 10.11 -2.18
CA GLY A 12 0.77 10.73 -2.81
C GLY A 12 0.71 12.25 -2.83
N SER A 13 -0.48 12.84 -2.94
CA SER A 13 -0.67 14.29 -2.91
C SER A 13 -0.27 14.90 -1.57
N LEU A 14 -0.69 14.31 -0.43
CA LEU A 14 -0.27 14.81 0.88
C LEU A 14 1.24 14.61 1.09
N LEU A 15 1.79 13.50 0.63
CA LEU A 15 3.23 13.24 0.70
C LEU A 15 4.01 14.30 -0.10
N VAL A 16 3.64 14.54 -1.36
CA VAL A 16 4.26 15.57 -2.22
C VAL A 16 4.19 16.95 -1.54
N HIS A 17 3.01 17.34 -1.05
CA HIS A 17 2.84 18.59 -0.30
C HIS A 17 3.82 18.70 0.87
N THR A 18 3.93 17.63 1.68
CA THR A 18 4.82 17.61 2.84
C THR A 18 6.29 17.75 2.43
N LEU A 19 6.72 16.99 1.41
CA LEU A 19 8.09 17.00 0.93
C LEU A 19 8.47 18.32 0.27
N CYS A 20 7.57 18.93 -0.50
CA CYS A 20 7.77 20.30 -1.06
C CYS A 20 7.92 21.34 0.06
N ARG A 21 7.08 21.26 1.09
CA ARG A 21 7.17 22.16 2.25
C ARG A 21 8.44 22.00 3.07
N ALA A 22 9.04 20.81 3.07
CA ALA A 22 10.35 20.56 3.67
C ALA A 22 11.51 21.13 2.84
N GLY A 23 11.24 21.73 1.66
CA GLY A 23 12.24 22.33 0.79
C GLY A 23 12.98 21.36 -0.13
N ASN A 24 12.43 20.15 -0.33
CA ASN A 24 13.02 19.17 -1.25
C ASN A 24 12.72 19.52 -2.72
N ASP A 25 13.61 19.08 -3.62
CA ASP A 25 13.36 19.02 -5.06
C ASP A 25 12.52 17.76 -5.35
N VAL A 26 11.22 17.95 -5.52
CA VAL A 26 10.26 16.84 -5.66
C VAL A 26 9.85 16.69 -7.11
N THR A 27 10.07 15.49 -7.65
CA THR A 27 9.54 15.06 -8.95
C THR A 27 8.42 14.06 -8.76
N VAL A 28 7.30 14.29 -9.43
CA VAL A 28 6.13 13.42 -9.41
C VAL A 28 6.00 12.70 -10.74
N VAL A 29 5.93 11.36 -10.73
CA VAL A 29 5.50 10.61 -11.91
C VAL A 29 3.99 10.43 -11.86
N SER A 30 3.30 11.06 -12.83
CA SER A 30 1.85 10.99 -12.94
C SER A 30 1.42 10.97 -14.41
N LYS A 31 0.75 9.90 -14.80
CA LYS A 31 0.32 9.66 -16.19
C LYS A 31 -1.10 10.22 -16.45
N GLY A 32 -1.43 10.43 -17.73
CA GLY A 32 -2.77 10.81 -18.19
C GLY A 32 -3.22 12.21 -17.77
N ALA A 33 -4.52 12.44 -17.82
CA ALA A 33 -5.14 13.75 -17.58
C ALA A 33 -4.78 14.39 -16.23
N TRP A 34 -4.55 13.57 -15.20
CA TRP A 34 -4.15 14.10 -13.90
C TRP A 34 -2.73 14.67 -13.92
N GLY A 35 -1.80 14.02 -14.61
CA GLY A 35 -0.46 14.58 -14.85
C GLY A 35 -0.50 15.93 -15.56
N ASP A 36 -1.36 16.07 -16.58
CA ASP A 36 -1.55 17.33 -17.29
C ASP A 36 -2.13 18.44 -16.38
N VAL A 37 -3.04 18.08 -15.47
CA VAL A 37 -3.58 19.02 -14.45
C VAL A 37 -2.49 19.48 -13.49
N LEU A 38 -1.69 18.56 -12.97
CA LEU A 38 -0.57 18.88 -12.07
C LEU A 38 0.44 19.80 -12.73
N GLN A 39 0.82 19.51 -13.98
CA GLN A 39 1.79 20.30 -14.73
C GLN A 39 1.28 21.73 -15.01
N LYS A 40 -0.01 21.86 -15.32
CA LYS A 40 -0.60 23.17 -15.68
C LYS A 40 -0.97 24.02 -14.46
N ASN A 41 -1.55 23.40 -13.43
CA ASN A 41 -2.22 24.10 -12.33
C ASN A 41 -1.52 23.93 -10.99
N GLY A 42 -0.48 23.10 -10.91
CA GLY A 42 0.10 22.63 -9.65
C GLY A 42 -0.82 21.62 -8.92
N LEU A 43 -0.33 21.15 -7.80
CA LEU A 43 -1.03 20.23 -6.91
C LEU A 43 -1.89 21.01 -5.92
N ARG A 44 -3.20 21.00 -6.13
CA ARG A 44 -4.18 21.65 -5.24
C ARG A 44 -4.73 20.65 -4.24
N ILE A 45 -4.64 20.95 -2.95
CA ILE A 45 -5.16 20.13 -1.84
C ILE A 45 -6.08 20.97 -0.97
N HIS A 46 -7.31 20.45 -0.75
CA HIS A 46 -8.18 20.91 0.31
C HIS A 46 -7.99 20.03 1.55
N HIS A 47 -7.45 20.59 2.63
CA HIS A 47 -7.20 19.91 3.90
C HIS A 47 -8.46 19.95 4.75
N GLN A 48 -9.21 18.84 4.77
CA GLN A 48 -10.59 18.77 5.29
C GLN A 48 -10.72 19.19 6.77
N LEU A 49 -9.84 18.71 7.66
CA LEU A 49 -9.90 19.03 9.09
C LEU A 49 -9.29 20.39 9.42
N GLN A 50 -8.35 20.86 8.61
CA GLN A 50 -7.66 22.13 8.79
C GLN A 50 -8.40 23.29 8.14
N HIS A 51 -9.46 23.02 7.36
CA HIS A 51 -10.22 24.00 6.57
C HIS A 51 -9.29 24.93 5.77
N LYS A 52 -8.30 24.34 5.09
CA LYS A 52 -7.22 25.05 4.41
C LYS A 52 -7.01 24.50 3.02
N ASP A 53 -6.73 25.40 2.07
CA ASP A 53 -6.30 25.06 0.72
C ASP A 53 -4.81 25.33 0.55
N THR A 54 -4.13 24.45 -0.18
CA THR A 54 -2.71 24.64 -0.57
C THR A 54 -2.53 24.35 -2.05
N VAL A 55 -1.48 24.96 -2.61
CA VAL A 55 -1.02 24.68 -3.97
C VAL A 55 0.50 24.51 -3.93
N ASP A 56 0.99 23.40 -4.46
CA ASP A 56 2.41 23.11 -4.62
C ASP A 56 2.73 22.93 -6.10
N HIS A 57 3.97 23.20 -6.48
CA HIS A 57 4.44 23.08 -7.85
C HIS A 57 5.64 22.12 -7.95
N PRO A 58 5.44 20.80 -7.74
CA PRO A 58 6.49 19.81 -7.96
C PRO A 58 6.84 19.73 -9.45
N ASN A 59 8.03 19.18 -9.76
CA ASN A 59 8.32 18.75 -11.12
C ASN A 59 7.38 17.59 -11.49
N VAL A 60 6.84 17.59 -12.71
CA VAL A 60 5.90 16.56 -13.17
C VAL A 60 6.47 15.84 -14.39
N ALA A 61 6.63 14.53 -14.27
CA ALA A 61 7.04 13.63 -15.35
C ALA A 61 5.92 12.64 -15.70
N LYS A 62 5.80 12.27 -16.97
CA LYS A 62 4.84 11.25 -17.44
C LYS A 62 5.42 9.82 -17.38
N GLU A 63 6.73 9.72 -17.38
CA GLU A 63 7.51 8.49 -17.31
C GLU A 63 8.60 8.64 -16.26
N LEU A 64 9.20 7.53 -15.84
CA LEU A 64 10.32 7.53 -14.91
C LEU A 64 11.50 8.29 -15.52
N PRO A 65 11.98 9.39 -14.89
CA PRO A 65 13.14 10.13 -15.40
C PRO A 65 14.43 9.31 -15.24
N ASP A 66 15.30 9.40 -16.23
CA ASP A 66 16.68 8.91 -16.13
C ASP A 66 17.53 9.92 -15.35
N ASP A 67 17.37 9.93 -14.03
CA ASP A 67 18.01 10.86 -13.12
C ASP A 67 18.25 10.19 -11.76
N TYR A 68 19.18 10.75 -10.96
CA TYR A 68 19.43 10.24 -9.60
C TYR A 68 18.44 10.83 -8.60
N PHE A 69 17.99 10.00 -7.67
CA PHE A 69 17.15 10.40 -6.54
C PHE A 69 17.70 9.88 -5.21
N ASP A 70 17.65 10.71 -4.19
CA ASP A 70 18.02 10.32 -2.82
C ASP A 70 17.00 9.32 -2.25
N LEU A 71 15.71 9.55 -2.50
CA LEU A 71 14.59 8.69 -2.08
C LEU A 71 13.58 8.55 -3.20
N VAL A 72 13.01 7.36 -3.33
CA VAL A 72 11.89 7.08 -4.23
C VAL A 72 10.72 6.53 -3.43
N PHE A 73 9.58 7.21 -3.49
CA PHE A 73 8.31 6.74 -2.92
C PHE A 73 7.40 6.25 -4.03
N SER A 74 7.04 4.97 -4.02
CA SER A 74 5.96 4.43 -4.84
C SER A 74 4.66 4.53 -4.06
N VAL A 75 3.75 5.42 -4.48
CA VAL A 75 2.51 5.75 -3.73
C VAL A 75 1.30 5.48 -4.61
N MET A 76 0.97 4.22 -4.73
CA MET A 76 -0.19 3.72 -5.47
C MET A 76 -0.73 2.46 -4.79
N GLN A 77 -1.87 1.97 -5.24
CA GLN A 77 -2.40 0.70 -4.75
C GLN A 77 -1.36 -0.42 -4.94
N GLY A 78 -1.21 -1.30 -3.96
CA GLY A 78 -0.20 -2.37 -4.02
C GLY A 78 -0.34 -3.26 -5.26
N CYS A 79 -1.57 -3.55 -5.70
CA CYS A 79 -1.82 -4.25 -6.95
C CYS A 79 -1.28 -3.51 -8.21
N GLN A 80 -1.19 -2.18 -8.17
CA GLN A 80 -0.56 -1.39 -9.23
C GLN A 80 0.96 -1.37 -9.09
N GLN A 81 1.49 -1.30 -7.86
CA GLN A 81 2.93 -1.39 -7.58
C GLN A 81 3.51 -2.69 -8.14
N ARG A 82 2.75 -3.78 -8.04
CA ARG A 82 3.13 -5.09 -8.59
C ARG A 82 3.48 -5.04 -10.09
N ASN A 83 2.89 -4.12 -10.83
CA ASN A 83 3.10 -3.99 -12.28
C ASN A 83 4.34 -3.18 -12.66
N ILE A 84 4.94 -2.44 -11.71
CA ILE A 84 6.08 -1.52 -11.95
C ILE A 84 7.35 -1.92 -11.18
N LEU A 85 7.46 -3.16 -10.70
CA LEU A 85 8.62 -3.60 -9.91
C LEU A 85 9.93 -3.49 -10.69
N LEU A 86 9.91 -3.74 -12.01
CA LEU A 86 11.09 -3.54 -12.86
C LEU A 86 11.52 -2.06 -12.89
N GLU A 87 10.56 -1.14 -13.09
CA GLU A 87 10.83 0.29 -13.07
C GLU A 87 11.44 0.72 -11.70
N LEU A 88 10.93 0.17 -10.60
CA LEU A 88 11.46 0.43 -9.25
C LEU A 88 12.84 -0.20 -9.01
N ALA A 89 13.14 -1.31 -9.65
CA ALA A 89 14.45 -1.94 -9.60
C ALA A 89 15.49 -1.16 -10.40
N GLU A 90 15.12 -0.61 -11.56
CA GLU A 90 15.99 0.12 -12.48
C GLU A 90 16.19 1.58 -12.08
N VAL A 91 15.30 2.17 -11.27
CA VAL A 91 15.42 3.59 -10.88
C VAL A 91 16.77 3.88 -10.22
N ASN A 92 17.40 4.98 -10.61
CA ASN A 92 18.69 5.39 -10.06
C ASN A 92 18.53 6.02 -8.65
N ALA A 93 18.33 5.15 -7.67
CA ALA A 93 18.20 5.48 -6.25
C ALA A 93 18.64 4.28 -5.41
N SER A 94 19.22 4.55 -4.23
CA SER A 94 19.59 3.48 -3.29
C SER A 94 18.43 3.07 -2.36
N VAL A 95 17.42 3.92 -2.20
CA VAL A 95 16.27 3.68 -1.29
C VAL A 95 14.96 3.80 -2.04
N VAL A 96 14.16 2.74 -2.02
CA VAL A 96 12.80 2.68 -2.60
C VAL A 96 11.81 2.35 -1.48
N ILE A 97 10.75 3.14 -1.37
CA ILE A 97 9.73 3.00 -0.33
C ILE A 97 8.38 2.72 -1.00
N LEU A 98 7.79 1.56 -0.72
CA LEU A 98 6.46 1.20 -1.18
C LEU A 98 5.42 1.63 -0.13
N VAL A 99 4.54 2.54 -0.51
CA VAL A 99 3.54 3.13 0.40
C VAL A 99 2.14 2.67 0.02
N GLY A 100 1.45 2.03 0.95
CA GLY A 100 0.07 1.53 0.80
C GLY A 100 -0.11 0.13 1.38
N ASN A 101 -1.31 -0.43 1.19
CA ASN A 101 -1.58 -1.82 1.50
C ASN A 101 -0.72 -2.74 0.63
N ASN A 102 -0.10 -3.73 1.24
CA ASN A 102 0.72 -4.69 0.49
C ASN A 102 0.75 -6.06 1.18
N PRO A 103 -0.10 -7.01 0.76
CA PRO A 103 -0.09 -8.37 1.29
C PRO A 103 1.02 -9.25 0.69
N GLU A 104 1.72 -8.78 -0.35
CA GLU A 104 2.82 -9.47 -1.04
C GLU A 104 4.15 -8.74 -0.84
N ALA A 105 4.32 -8.05 0.29
CA ALA A 105 5.46 -7.18 0.55
C ALA A 105 6.81 -7.91 0.42
N ALA A 106 6.93 -9.12 0.99
CA ALA A 106 8.14 -9.93 0.92
C ALA A 106 8.47 -10.38 -0.52
N ASP A 107 7.46 -10.75 -1.30
CA ASP A 107 7.65 -11.11 -2.70
C ASP A 107 8.08 -9.90 -3.54
N MET A 108 7.49 -8.73 -3.30
CA MET A 108 7.85 -7.50 -4.02
C MET A 108 9.26 -7.02 -3.67
N GLU A 109 9.65 -7.05 -2.38
CA GLU A 109 11.03 -6.75 -1.96
C GLU A 109 12.01 -7.69 -2.66
N GLY A 110 11.79 -9.01 -2.57
CA GLY A 110 12.65 -10.02 -3.20
C GLY A 110 12.78 -9.83 -4.71
N GLU A 111 11.69 -9.47 -5.39
CA GLU A 111 11.69 -9.22 -6.84
C GLU A 111 12.44 -7.93 -7.20
N ILE A 112 12.25 -6.83 -6.48
CA ILE A 112 13.00 -5.58 -6.70
C ILE A 112 14.49 -5.84 -6.50
N LEU A 113 14.89 -6.51 -5.40
CA LEU A 113 16.28 -6.79 -5.11
C LEU A 113 16.92 -7.72 -6.16
N ALA A 114 16.18 -8.73 -6.64
CA ALA A 114 16.67 -9.65 -7.66
C ALA A 114 16.81 -9.02 -9.05
N LEU A 115 16.02 -7.99 -9.36
CA LEU A 115 16.04 -7.28 -10.65
C LEU A 115 16.98 -6.07 -10.65
N SER A 116 17.47 -5.64 -9.50
CA SER A 116 18.32 -4.45 -9.39
C SER A 116 19.77 -4.75 -9.72
N ASP A 117 20.37 -3.97 -10.62
CA ASP A 117 21.79 -4.06 -10.95
C ASP A 117 22.70 -3.44 -9.87
N THR A 118 22.13 -2.61 -8.99
CA THR A 118 22.83 -1.94 -7.89
C THR A 118 22.17 -2.26 -6.55
N PRO A 119 22.94 -2.25 -5.43
CA PRO A 119 22.37 -2.48 -4.12
C PRO A 119 21.24 -1.49 -3.80
N LYS A 120 20.08 -2.00 -3.41
CA LYS A 120 18.93 -1.20 -2.99
C LYS A 120 18.48 -1.55 -1.59
N THR A 121 17.96 -0.56 -0.90
CA THR A 121 17.16 -0.71 0.31
C THR A 121 15.70 -0.57 -0.07
N VAL A 122 14.89 -1.58 0.20
CA VAL A 122 13.45 -1.51 0.05
C VAL A 122 12.83 -1.32 1.42
N LEU A 123 11.98 -0.32 1.55
CA LEU A 123 11.22 -0.02 2.76
C LEU A 123 9.73 -0.02 2.43
N PHE A 124 8.93 -0.17 3.47
CA PHE A 124 7.48 -0.14 3.36
C PHE A 124 6.92 0.97 4.25
N GLY A 125 5.87 1.62 3.75
CA GLY A 125 5.22 2.71 4.47
C GLY A 125 3.71 2.64 4.40
N PHE A 126 3.05 3.12 5.43
CA PHE A 126 1.60 3.30 5.43
C PHE A 126 1.25 4.68 5.96
N GLN A 127 0.59 5.49 5.12
CA GLN A 127 0.21 6.86 5.45
C GLN A 127 -1.22 6.93 5.97
N GLY A 128 -1.41 7.48 7.17
CA GLY A 128 -2.71 7.70 7.79
C GLY A 128 -3.48 8.85 7.15
N THR A 129 -3.93 8.66 5.92
CA THR A 129 -4.60 9.68 5.11
C THR A 129 -5.72 9.04 4.29
N ALA A 130 -6.83 9.74 4.21
CA ALA A 130 -7.97 9.37 3.39
C ALA A 130 -8.45 10.56 2.54
N GLY A 131 -9.39 10.34 1.64
CA GLY A 131 -9.98 11.41 0.85
C GLY A 131 -10.37 11.00 -0.54
N VAL A 132 -10.66 12.01 -1.36
CA VAL A 132 -11.09 11.81 -2.75
C VAL A 132 -10.39 12.80 -3.67
N ARG A 133 -10.02 12.32 -4.85
CA ARG A 133 -9.50 13.16 -5.94
C ARG A 133 -10.64 13.54 -6.88
N SER A 134 -10.74 14.82 -7.18
CA SER A 134 -11.61 15.37 -8.23
C SER A 134 -10.81 15.74 -9.49
N ALA A 135 -11.47 16.28 -10.51
CA ALA A 135 -10.81 16.66 -11.77
C ALA A 135 -9.73 17.74 -11.65
N GLY A 136 -9.71 18.54 -10.58
CA GLY A 136 -8.78 19.67 -10.43
C GLY A 136 -8.11 19.80 -9.08
N SER A 137 -8.46 18.96 -8.11
CA SER A 137 -7.95 19.05 -6.73
C SER A 137 -8.10 17.73 -5.99
N VAL A 138 -7.45 17.65 -4.83
CA VAL A 138 -7.59 16.54 -3.87
C VAL A 138 -8.23 17.07 -2.61
N ASN A 139 -9.31 16.42 -2.15
CA ASN A 139 -9.83 16.62 -0.81
C ASN A 139 -9.20 15.59 0.12
N CYS A 140 -8.40 16.04 1.06
CA CYS A 140 -7.52 15.21 1.88
C CYS A 140 -7.92 15.29 3.36
N LEU A 141 -8.15 14.12 3.94
CA LEU A 141 -8.43 13.95 5.37
C LEU A 141 -7.19 13.40 6.06
N HIS A 142 -6.62 14.18 6.97
CA HIS A 142 -5.48 13.76 7.80
C HIS A 142 -5.48 14.49 9.13
N VAL A 143 -4.85 13.92 10.15
CA VAL A 143 -4.71 14.51 11.49
C VAL A 143 -3.39 15.30 11.57
N GLY A 144 -3.44 16.50 12.12
CA GLY A 144 -2.26 17.38 12.19
C GLY A 144 -1.68 17.69 10.81
N ALA A 145 -0.38 17.53 10.63
CA ALA A 145 0.29 17.66 9.33
C ALA A 145 0.31 16.34 8.51
N GLY A 146 -0.25 15.26 9.06
CA GLY A 146 -0.20 13.91 8.53
C GLY A 146 0.79 13.01 9.28
N SER A 147 0.76 11.72 8.96
CA SER A 147 1.67 10.75 9.55
C SER A 147 1.88 9.53 8.64
N MET A 148 3.03 8.88 8.80
CA MET A 148 3.36 7.62 8.14
C MET A 148 4.04 6.68 9.14
N THR A 149 3.61 5.41 9.16
CA THR A 149 4.38 4.33 9.74
C THR A 149 5.30 3.79 8.63
N ILE A 150 6.58 3.61 8.90
CA ILE A 150 7.58 3.21 7.91
C ILE A 150 8.66 2.33 8.53
N GLY A 151 9.10 1.31 7.80
CA GLY A 151 10.13 0.37 8.27
C GLY A 151 10.59 -0.60 7.20
N GLY A 152 11.51 -1.47 7.57
CA GLY A 152 11.83 -2.68 6.83
C GLY A 152 10.82 -3.80 7.13
N LEU A 153 10.82 -4.89 6.34
CA LEU A 153 9.88 -5.98 6.57
C LEU A 153 10.11 -6.64 7.94
N HIS A 154 11.33 -7.10 8.20
CA HIS A 154 11.69 -7.84 9.42
C HIS A 154 12.90 -7.23 10.11
N ARG A 155 13.10 -5.93 10.02
CA ARG A 155 14.23 -5.23 10.62
C ARG A 155 13.90 -3.81 11.02
N ALA A 156 14.49 -3.38 12.09
CA ALA A 156 14.53 -1.95 12.42
C ALA A 156 15.33 -1.17 11.37
N LEU A 157 14.95 0.08 11.16
CA LEU A 157 15.75 1.01 10.36
C LEU A 157 17.06 1.33 11.08
N THR A 158 18.15 1.41 10.34
CA THR A 158 19.42 1.94 10.83
C THR A 158 19.28 3.42 11.21
N ALA A 159 20.19 3.90 12.06
CA ALA A 159 20.21 5.32 12.44
C ALA A 159 20.34 6.25 11.23
N ASN A 160 21.10 5.84 10.21
CA ASN A 160 21.27 6.61 8.98
C ASN A 160 20.00 6.66 8.15
N GLU A 161 19.28 5.54 8.00
CA GLU A 161 17.99 5.49 7.29
C GLU A 161 16.95 6.38 7.99
N GLN A 162 16.86 6.29 9.34
CA GLN A 162 15.96 7.15 10.12
C GLN A 162 16.32 8.62 9.95
N GLN A 163 17.59 8.98 10.02
CA GLN A 163 18.06 10.36 9.86
C GLN A 163 17.73 10.89 8.46
N THR A 164 17.98 10.11 7.41
CA THR A 164 17.66 10.48 6.03
C THR A 164 16.16 10.75 5.86
N LEU A 165 15.31 9.90 6.44
CA LEU A 165 13.85 10.11 6.41
C LEU A 165 13.44 11.36 7.20
N LEU A 166 13.99 11.57 8.40
CA LEU A 166 13.69 12.77 9.20
C LEU A 166 14.11 14.05 8.47
N GLU A 167 15.25 14.05 7.80
CA GLU A 167 15.72 15.18 6.98
C GLU A 167 14.80 15.44 5.78
N ALA A 168 14.32 14.37 5.11
CA ALA A 168 13.40 14.50 3.98
C ALA A 168 12.08 15.16 4.38
N PHE A 169 11.56 14.87 5.58
CA PHE A 169 10.31 15.45 6.07
C PHE A 169 10.50 16.78 6.80
N GLY A 170 11.72 17.06 7.32
CA GLY A 170 12.07 18.32 7.97
C GLY A 170 11.11 18.75 9.07
N ASP A 171 11.07 20.04 9.37
CA ASP A 171 10.21 20.63 10.40
C ASP A 171 8.78 20.91 9.93
N THR A 172 8.21 20.02 9.11
CA THR A 172 6.85 20.19 8.58
C THR A 172 5.74 19.86 9.59
N GLY A 173 6.10 19.24 10.70
CA GLY A 173 5.17 18.69 11.69
C GLY A 173 4.54 17.37 11.27
N TYR A 174 4.95 16.80 10.12
CA TYR A 174 4.54 15.46 9.69
C TYR A 174 5.21 14.41 10.59
N ARG A 175 4.42 13.46 11.09
CA ARG A 175 4.90 12.48 12.06
C ARG A 175 5.32 11.19 11.38
N LEU A 176 6.59 10.79 11.53
CA LEU A 176 7.08 9.47 11.18
C LEU A 176 7.06 8.56 12.43
N THR A 177 6.57 7.34 12.26
CA THR A 177 6.65 6.26 13.25
C THR A 177 7.48 5.14 12.61
N PHE A 178 8.59 4.78 13.24
CA PHE A 178 9.44 3.71 12.73
C PHE A 178 8.99 2.37 13.31
N GLU A 179 8.76 1.41 12.42
CA GLU A 179 8.35 0.04 12.75
C GLU A 179 9.48 -0.93 12.38
N ASP A 180 9.70 -1.94 13.20
CA ASP A 180 10.76 -2.93 13.01
C ASP A 180 10.27 -4.22 12.30
N ASP A 181 8.96 -4.33 12.07
CA ASP A 181 8.32 -5.41 11.32
C ASP A 181 7.11 -4.90 10.53
N MET A 182 7.38 -4.37 9.33
CA MET A 182 6.30 -3.88 8.47
C MET A 182 5.46 -5.00 7.86
N GLU A 183 5.95 -6.24 7.77
CA GLU A 183 5.12 -7.35 7.29
C GLU A 183 4.00 -7.64 8.29
N GLY A 184 4.33 -7.80 9.57
CA GLY A 184 3.34 -7.96 10.63
C GLY A 184 2.36 -6.78 10.68
N TRP A 185 2.87 -5.56 10.53
CA TRP A 185 2.05 -4.36 10.53
C TRP A 185 1.03 -4.34 9.38
N LEU A 186 1.45 -4.64 8.15
CA LEU A 186 0.60 -4.65 6.96
C LEU A 186 -0.48 -5.75 7.05
N HIS A 187 -0.13 -6.94 7.56
CA HIS A 187 -1.08 -8.01 7.78
C HIS A 187 -2.13 -7.64 8.84
N CYS A 188 -1.72 -7.05 9.96
CA CYS A 188 -2.64 -6.59 11.01
C CYS A 188 -3.55 -5.48 10.50
N HIS A 189 -3.03 -4.57 9.68
CA HIS A 189 -3.84 -3.55 9.04
C HIS A 189 -4.90 -4.16 8.12
N ALA A 190 -4.53 -5.14 7.27
CA ALA A 190 -5.47 -5.87 6.40
C ALA A 190 -6.54 -6.60 7.22
N ALA A 191 -6.14 -7.28 8.31
CA ALA A 191 -7.06 -7.95 9.24
C ALA A 191 -8.11 -7.02 9.84
N PHE A 192 -7.72 -5.78 10.12
CA PHE A 192 -8.62 -4.77 10.66
C PHE A 192 -9.56 -4.18 9.61
N ILE A 193 -9.05 -3.89 8.41
CA ILE A 193 -9.85 -3.20 7.39
C ILE A 193 -10.78 -4.12 6.60
N LEU A 194 -10.45 -5.39 6.36
CA LEU A 194 -11.26 -6.27 5.53
C LEU A 194 -12.68 -6.50 6.08
N PRO A 195 -12.94 -6.67 7.39
CA PRO A 195 -14.30 -6.70 7.91
C PRO A 195 -15.08 -5.40 7.67
N ILE A 196 -14.41 -4.24 7.68
CA ILE A 196 -15.01 -2.94 7.33
C ILE A 196 -15.38 -2.91 5.85
N VAL A 197 -14.52 -3.45 4.99
CA VAL A 197 -14.74 -3.57 3.54
C VAL A 197 -15.97 -4.45 3.25
N TYR A 198 -16.06 -5.63 3.87
CA TYR A 198 -17.21 -6.53 3.68
C TYR A 198 -18.52 -5.87 4.10
N LEU A 199 -18.54 -5.25 5.28
CA LEU A 199 -19.71 -4.53 5.76
C LEU A 199 -20.05 -3.33 4.88
N SER A 200 -19.04 -2.63 4.34
CA SER A 200 -19.24 -1.52 3.41
C SER A 200 -19.93 -1.97 2.13
N TYR A 201 -19.45 -3.04 1.49
CA TYR A 201 -20.08 -3.57 0.28
C TYR A 201 -21.45 -4.18 0.54
N HIS A 202 -21.66 -4.84 1.68
CA HIS A 202 -23.00 -5.32 2.08
C HIS A 202 -24.03 -4.18 2.10
N TYR A 203 -23.67 -3.00 2.58
CA TYR A 203 -24.55 -1.83 2.62
C TYR A 203 -24.44 -0.90 1.40
N GLY A 204 -23.84 -1.34 0.30
CA GLY A 204 -23.65 -0.53 -0.91
C GLY A 204 -22.80 0.70 -0.67
N CYS A 205 -21.73 0.57 0.12
CA CYS A 205 -20.83 1.63 0.56
C CYS A 205 -21.55 2.77 1.31
N ASP A 206 -22.53 2.42 2.14
CA ASP A 206 -23.21 3.37 3.04
C ASP A 206 -23.30 2.77 4.47
N LEU A 207 -22.21 2.85 5.21
CA LEU A 207 -22.12 2.33 6.60
C LEU A 207 -23.07 3.02 7.59
N ARG A 208 -23.73 4.14 7.21
CA ARG A 208 -24.77 4.75 8.05
C ARG A 208 -25.97 3.83 8.25
N LYS A 209 -26.17 2.86 7.35
CA LYS A 209 -27.22 1.84 7.44
C LYS A 209 -26.90 0.74 8.45
N ALA A 210 -25.63 0.50 8.77
CA ALA A 210 -25.20 -0.52 9.72
C ALA A 210 -25.71 -0.18 11.12
N ASN A 211 -26.22 -1.17 11.83
CA ASN A 211 -26.64 -1.04 13.23
C ASN A 211 -25.53 -1.46 14.20
N GLY A 212 -25.77 -1.33 15.52
CA GLY A 212 -24.76 -1.69 16.53
C GLY A 212 -24.37 -3.16 16.55
N LYS A 213 -25.27 -4.08 16.12
CA LYS A 213 -24.96 -5.52 16.03
C LYS A 213 -24.03 -5.80 14.83
N ASP A 214 -24.22 -5.09 13.73
CA ASP A 214 -23.37 -5.22 12.54
C ASP A 214 -21.94 -4.77 12.86
N ILE A 215 -21.79 -3.62 13.55
CA ILE A 215 -20.48 -3.14 13.99
C ILE A 215 -19.83 -4.10 15.00
N ALA A 216 -20.61 -4.67 15.93
CA ALA A 216 -20.09 -5.67 16.87
C ALA A 216 -19.65 -6.96 16.15
N SER A 217 -20.38 -7.40 15.12
CA SER A 217 -20.01 -8.52 14.25
C SER A 217 -18.71 -8.23 13.48
N MET A 218 -18.59 -7.04 12.92
CA MET A 218 -17.39 -6.54 12.24
C MET A 218 -16.15 -6.56 13.17
N MET A 219 -16.30 -6.10 14.41
CA MET A 219 -15.21 -6.11 15.38
C MET A 219 -14.79 -7.52 15.81
N LYS A 220 -15.75 -8.46 15.89
CA LYS A 220 -15.42 -9.86 16.14
C LYS A 220 -14.72 -10.52 14.95
N ALA A 221 -15.13 -10.21 13.73
CA ALA A 221 -14.44 -10.70 12.53
C ALA A 221 -12.98 -10.19 12.50
N ALA A 222 -12.73 -8.94 12.91
CA ALA A 222 -11.37 -8.43 13.07
C ALA A 222 -10.59 -9.19 14.15
N GLU A 223 -11.20 -9.50 15.30
CA GLU A 223 -10.58 -10.34 16.34
C GLU A 223 -10.17 -11.71 15.79
N GLU A 224 -11.10 -12.40 15.09
CA GLU A 224 -10.83 -13.69 14.42
C GLU A 224 -9.66 -13.59 13.43
N ALA A 225 -9.56 -12.49 12.70
CA ALA A 225 -8.48 -12.22 11.76
C ALA A 225 -7.12 -12.02 12.45
N TYR A 226 -7.07 -11.31 13.58
CA TYR A 226 -5.86 -11.19 14.39
C TYR A 226 -5.41 -12.53 14.97
N ASP A 227 -6.36 -13.38 15.40
CA ASP A 227 -6.06 -14.73 15.86
C ASP A 227 -5.48 -15.61 14.74
N LEU A 228 -5.98 -15.46 13.50
CA LEU A 228 -5.41 -16.14 12.33
C LEU A 228 -3.97 -15.69 12.07
N ILE A 229 -3.69 -14.38 12.09
CA ILE A 229 -2.34 -13.83 11.89
C ILE A 229 -1.38 -14.44 12.92
N ALA A 230 -1.79 -14.48 14.21
CA ALA A 230 -1.00 -15.07 15.26
C ALA A 230 -0.80 -16.59 15.05
N ALA A 231 -1.83 -17.32 14.57
CA ALA A 231 -1.73 -18.74 14.24
C ALA A 231 -0.78 -19.01 13.06
N CYS A 232 -0.66 -18.07 12.13
CA CYS A 232 0.35 -18.11 11.04
C CYS A 232 1.77 -17.82 11.51
N GLY A 233 1.98 -17.50 12.80
CA GLY A 233 3.28 -17.15 13.35
C GLY A 233 3.75 -15.72 12.99
N ILE A 234 2.86 -14.89 12.44
CA ILE A 234 3.13 -13.50 12.13
C ILE A 234 2.97 -12.66 13.41
N GLU A 235 3.96 -11.82 13.70
CA GLU A 235 3.93 -10.97 14.90
C GLU A 235 2.88 -9.87 14.77
N ILE A 236 2.05 -9.71 15.81
CA ILE A 236 1.04 -8.65 15.84
C ILE A 236 1.71 -7.29 16.00
N ARG A 237 1.46 -6.40 15.03
CA ARG A 237 1.99 -5.04 14.99
C ARG A 237 0.88 -4.00 14.71
N PRO A 238 0.93 -2.80 15.30
CA PRO A 238 1.88 -2.39 16.37
C PRO A 238 1.75 -3.25 17.64
N LYS A 239 2.83 -3.28 18.44
CA LYS A 239 2.80 -4.03 19.72
C LYS A 239 1.67 -3.51 20.61
N GLY A 240 0.85 -4.46 21.11
CA GLY A 240 -0.30 -4.15 21.98
C GLY A 240 -1.63 -3.96 21.23
N ASP A 241 -1.65 -4.00 19.91
CA ASP A 241 -2.90 -3.86 19.12
C ASP A 241 -3.89 -4.99 19.43
N ALA A 242 -3.41 -6.23 19.59
CA ALA A 242 -4.25 -7.35 19.98
C ALA A 242 -4.97 -7.15 21.33
N ASP A 243 -4.45 -6.32 22.23
CA ASP A 243 -5.08 -6.04 23.51
C ASP A 243 -6.43 -5.35 23.39
N TYR A 244 -6.65 -4.62 22.29
CA TYR A 244 -7.95 -4.00 22.03
C TYR A 244 -9.05 -5.02 21.84
N PHE A 245 -8.74 -6.17 21.26
CA PHE A 245 -9.69 -7.27 21.05
C PHE A 245 -9.83 -8.17 22.27
N ARG A 246 -8.71 -8.47 22.95
CA ARG A 246 -8.68 -9.36 24.14
C ARG A 246 -9.26 -8.73 25.40
N SER A 247 -9.35 -7.41 25.48
CA SER A 247 -9.89 -6.66 26.61
C SER A 247 -11.31 -6.21 26.34
N LYS A 248 -12.30 -6.84 27.02
CA LYS A 248 -13.72 -6.47 26.86
C LYS A 248 -13.99 -4.96 26.95
N PRO A 249 -13.46 -4.19 27.95
CA PRO A 249 -13.69 -2.75 27.98
C PRO A 249 -13.03 -2.01 26.80
N LYS A 250 -11.81 -2.38 26.37
CA LYS A 250 -11.16 -1.75 25.21
C LYS A 250 -11.94 -2.04 23.94
N LEU A 251 -12.37 -3.29 23.72
CA LEU A 251 -13.21 -3.69 22.59
C LEU A 251 -14.54 -2.94 22.56
N ALA A 252 -15.20 -2.78 23.71
CA ALA A 252 -16.44 -2.01 23.80
C ALA A 252 -16.24 -0.54 23.40
N VAL A 253 -15.16 0.09 23.84
CA VAL A 253 -14.81 1.49 23.48
C VAL A 253 -14.51 1.56 21.97
N LEU A 254 -13.69 0.67 21.44
CA LEU A 254 -13.37 0.63 20.01
C LEU A 254 -14.63 0.41 19.16
N THR A 255 -15.50 -0.52 19.56
CA THR A 255 -16.79 -0.76 18.89
C THR A 255 -17.68 0.48 18.88
N ALA A 256 -17.74 1.21 20.01
CA ALA A 256 -18.49 2.46 20.08
C ALA A 256 -17.90 3.55 19.18
N ILE A 257 -16.58 3.69 19.13
CA ILE A 257 -15.89 4.61 18.21
C ILE A 257 -16.21 4.23 16.75
N MET A 258 -16.11 2.97 16.38
CA MET A 258 -16.42 2.51 15.02
C MET A 258 -17.89 2.74 14.66
N TYR A 259 -18.81 2.54 15.62
CA TYR A 259 -20.22 2.86 15.41
C TYR A 259 -20.44 4.36 15.16
N ILE A 260 -19.83 5.24 15.95
CA ILE A 260 -19.93 6.70 15.75
C ILE A 260 -19.32 7.07 14.41
N MET A 261 -18.12 6.57 14.08
CA MET A 261 -17.46 6.83 12.80
C MET A 261 -18.32 6.42 11.62
N SER A 262 -19.00 5.25 11.69
CA SER A 262 -19.89 4.78 10.63
C SER A 262 -21.05 5.74 10.29
N LYS A 263 -21.41 6.63 11.22
CA LYS A 263 -22.48 7.63 11.06
C LYS A 263 -22.00 9.01 10.58
N THR A 264 -20.69 9.16 10.38
CA THR A 264 -20.08 10.46 10.10
C THR A 264 -19.53 10.54 8.66
N LYS A 265 -19.38 11.77 8.16
CA LYS A 265 -18.69 12.03 6.90
C LYS A 265 -17.20 11.61 6.94
N LEU A 266 -16.58 11.62 8.13
CA LEU A 266 -15.21 11.17 8.32
C LEU A 266 -15.09 9.66 8.07
N GLY A 267 -16.02 8.86 8.58
CA GLY A 267 -16.07 7.42 8.32
C GLY A 267 -16.36 7.11 6.84
N GLU A 268 -17.18 7.92 6.18
CA GLU A 268 -17.40 7.79 4.73
C GLU A 268 -16.08 7.98 3.96
N LEU A 269 -15.35 9.06 4.21
CA LEU A 269 -14.07 9.35 3.56
C LEU A 269 -12.98 8.31 3.90
N ALA A 270 -12.95 7.83 5.14
CA ALA A 270 -11.91 6.90 5.60
C ALA A 270 -12.13 5.46 5.13
N ALA A 271 -13.37 5.02 4.91
CA ALA A 271 -13.70 3.63 4.59
C ALA A 271 -14.44 3.49 3.26
N THR A 272 -15.69 3.97 3.17
CA THR A 272 -16.56 3.64 2.03
C THR A 272 -16.15 4.30 0.73
N ASP A 273 -15.57 5.49 0.77
CA ASP A 273 -15.04 6.14 -0.44
C ASP A 273 -13.81 5.40 -0.96
N HIS A 274 -12.99 4.84 -0.07
CA HIS A 274 -11.88 3.96 -0.47
C HIS A 274 -12.40 2.69 -1.13
N CYS A 275 -13.40 2.02 -0.55
CA CYS A 275 -14.05 0.84 -1.15
C CYS A 275 -14.57 1.13 -2.56
N ARG A 276 -15.21 2.30 -2.78
CA ARG A 276 -15.73 2.67 -4.12
C ARG A 276 -14.63 2.87 -5.16
N ASN A 277 -13.46 3.34 -4.76
CA ASN A 277 -12.40 3.78 -5.67
C ASN A 277 -11.21 2.79 -5.77
N ALA A 278 -11.22 1.70 -5.00
CA ALA A 278 -10.11 0.76 -4.92
C ALA A 278 -10.56 -0.71 -4.90
N VAL A 279 -11.58 -1.06 -5.69
CA VAL A 279 -12.18 -2.40 -5.70
C VAL A 279 -11.15 -3.48 -5.96
N THR A 280 -10.28 -3.32 -6.97
CA THR A 280 -9.22 -4.29 -7.29
C THR A 280 -8.25 -4.48 -6.13
N GLU A 281 -7.91 -3.42 -5.40
CA GLU A 281 -7.05 -3.52 -4.20
C GLU A 281 -7.75 -4.28 -3.09
N MET A 282 -9.04 -4.03 -2.86
CA MET A 282 -9.81 -4.74 -1.81
C MET A 282 -9.96 -6.22 -2.15
N GLU A 283 -10.25 -6.57 -3.39
CA GLU A 283 -10.29 -7.96 -3.85
C GLU A 283 -8.91 -8.65 -3.72
N TRP A 284 -7.84 -7.93 -4.04
CA TRP A 284 -6.48 -8.46 -3.91
C TRP A 284 -6.10 -8.72 -2.46
N LEU A 285 -6.44 -7.81 -1.53
CA LEU A 285 -6.26 -8.01 -0.09
C LEU A 285 -7.09 -9.19 0.43
N ASP A 286 -8.37 -9.29 0.04
CA ASP A 286 -9.24 -10.42 0.40
C ASP A 286 -8.66 -11.75 -0.07
N THR A 287 -8.21 -11.81 -1.33
CA THR A 287 -7.61 -13.00 -1.91
C THR A 287 -6.35 -13.44 -1.15
N ALA A 288 -5.46 -12.52 -0.85
CA ALA A 288 -4.25 -12.82 -0.10
C ALA A 288 -4.56 -13.27 1.33
N PHE A 289 -5.55 -12.66 1.98
CA PHE A 289 -5.97 -13.05 3.33
C PHE A 289 -6.63 -14.45 3.36
N GLU A 290 -7.43 -14.78 2.35
CA GLU A 290 -7.99 -16.14 2.20
C GLU A 290 -6.90 -17.20 1.94
N MET A 291 -5.78 -16.85 1.31
CA MET A 291 -4.63 -17.76 1.20
C MET A 291 -4.00 -18.05 2.57
N LEU A 292 -3.89 -17.06 3.47
CA LEU A 292 -3.46 -17.28 4.85
C LEU A 292 -4.42 -18.21 5.59
N ARG A 293 -5.73 -18.04 5.41
CA ARG A 293 -6.75 -18.94 6.00
C ARG A 293 -6.60 -20.38 5.53
N GLN A 294 -6.34 -20.59 4.25
CA GLN A 294 -6.13 -21.93 3.70
C GLN A 294 -4.91 -22.63 4.30
N ALA A 295 -3.89 -21.87 4.72
CA ALA A 295 -2.72 -22.40 5.41
C ALA A 295 -3.02 -22.80 6.88
N GLN A 296 -4.14 -22.32 7.46
CA GLN A 296 -4.56 -22.58 8.84
C GLN A 296 -6.03 -23.09 8.90
N PRO A 297 -6.35 -24.28 8.36
CA PRO A 297 -7.71 -24.76 8.21
C PRO A 297 -8.43 -25.02 9.53
N GLU A 298 -7.69 -25.18 10.62
CA GLU A 298 -8.26 -25.36 11.97
C GLU A 298 -8.76 -24.05 12.59
N GLN A 299 -8.32 -22.91 12.08
CA GLN A 299 -8.74 -21.61 12.60
C GLN A 299 -10.14 -21.25 12.11
N ARG A 300 -11.13 -21.31 13.02
CA ARG A 300 -12.53 -20.99 12.71
C ARG A 300 -12.76 -19.48 12.76
N MET A 301 -13.43 -18.95 11.74
CA MET A 301 -13.72 -17.53 11.60
C MET A 301 -15.21 -17.30 11.23
N PRO A 302 -16.16 -17.61 12.12
CA PRO A 302 -17.59 -17.59 11.78
C PRO A 302 -18.15 -16.19 11.52
N GLU A 303 -17.70 -15.16 12.23
CA GLU A 303 -18.15 -13.79 11.98
C GLU A 303 -17.52 -13.21 10.71
N TRP A 304 -16.26 -13.56 10.41
CA TRP A 304 -15.63 -13.26 9.13
C TRP A 304 -16.40 -13.86 7.96
N ASP A 305 -16.68 -15.16 8.00
CA ASP A 305 -17.43 -15.87 6.96
C ASP A 305 -18.82 -15.25 6.77
N LYS A 306 -19.50 -14.91 7.85
CA LYS A 306 -20.81 -14.29 7.84
C LYS A 306 -20.78 -12.94 7.09
N LEU A 307 -19.81 -12.09 7.39
CA LEU A 307 -19.69 -10.76 6.74
C LEU A 307 -19.29 -10.90 5.27
N ARG A 308 -18.31 -11.74 4.98
CA ARG A 308 -17.81 -11.98 3.62
C ARG A 308 -18.89 -12.57 2.72
N ASN A 309 -19.67 -13.53 3.22
CA ASN A 309 -20.78 -14.14 2.48
C ASN A 309 -22.00 -13.23 2.33
N ALA A 310 -22.13 -12.18 3.14
CA ALA A 310 -23.23 -11.23 3.08
C ALA A 310 -23.00 -10.11 2.04
N MET A 311 -21.80 -9.88 1.59
CA MET A 311 -21.52 -8.89 0.53
C MET A 311 -21.81 -9.47 -0.86
N PRO A 312 -22.05 -8.65 -1.89
CA PRO A 312 -22.10 -9.09 -3.28
C PRO A 312 -20.79 -9.76 -3.70
N SER A 313 -20.83 -10.59 -4.75
CA SER A 313 -19.61 -11.15 -5.33
C SER A 313 -18.67 -10.05 -5.87
N TRP A 314 -17.36 -10.34 -5.94
CA TRP A 314 -16.38 -9.39 -6.48
C TRP A 314 -16.71 -8.96 -7.90
N ASP A 315 -17.21 -9.87 -8.74
CA ASP A 315 -17.66 -9.53 -10.11
C ASP A 315 -18.84 -8.54 -10.13
N GLU A 316 -19.76 -8.64 -9.18
CA GLU A 316 -20.88 -7.67 -9.05
C GLU A 316 -20.38 -6.33 -8.53
N ILE A 317 -19.46 -6.33 -7.55
CA ILE A 317 -18.84 -5.13 -7.00
C ILE A 317 -18.07 -4.36 -8.09
N HIS A 318 -17.27 -5.06 -8.90
CA HIS A 318 -16.59 -4.45 -10.06
C HIS A 318 -17.56 -3.85 -11.08
N LYS A 319 -18.67 -4.52 -11.37
CA LYS A 319 -19.68 -3.96 -12.28
C LYS A 319 -20.30 -2.68 -11.75
N ILE A 320 -20.49 -2.58 -10.43
CA ILE A 320 -21.12 -1.42 -9.79
C ILE A 320 -20.15 -0.23 -9.71
N TYR A 321 -18.93 -0.46 -9.26
CA TYR A 321 -18.00 0.62 -8.87
C TYR A 321 -16.93 0.92 -9.90
N ASP A 322 -16.40 -0.10 -10.59
CA ASP A 322 -15.39 0.07 -11.64
C ASP A 322 -16.02 0.06 -13.05
N HIS A 323 -17.33 0.00 -13.13
CA HIS A 323 -18.04 -0.17 -14.41
C HIS A 323 -17.52 -1.35 -15.24
N GLY A 324 -17.06 -2.41 -14.55
CA GLY A 324 -16.49 -3.60 -15.16
C GLY A 324 -14.99 -3.48 -15.53
N THR A 325 -14.32 -2.38 -15.19
CA THR A 325 -12.90 -2.18 -15.49
C THR A 325 -12.05 -2.65 -14.30
N LYS A 326 -11.42 -3.81 -14.42
CA LYS A 326 -10.47 -4.34 -13.45
C LYS A 326 -9.05 -3.88 -13.77
N ILE A 327 -8.27 -3.49 -12.75
CA ILE A 327 -6.83 -3.31 -12.91
C ILE A 327 -6.21 -4.70 -13.06
N THR A 328 -5.44 -4.91 -14.13
CA THR A 328 -4.69 -6.16 -14.31
C THR A 328 -3.53 -6.20 -13.33
N VAL A 329 -3.49 -7.22 -12.50
CA VAL A 329 -2.37 -7.46 -11.56
C VAL A 329 -1.47 -8.53 -12.16
N CYS A 330 -0.15 -8.29 -12.20
CA CYS A 330 0.82 -9.27 -12.68
C CYS A 330 0.80 -10.51 -11.76
N ASP A 331 0.62 -11.70 -12.36
CA ASP A 331 0.76 -12.96 -11.63
C ASP A 331 2.24 -13.20 -11.27
N PRO A 332 2.61 -13.24 -9.98
CA PRO A 332 3.99 -13.49 -9.57
C PRO A 332 4.54 -14.80 -10.10
N SER A 333 3.71 -15.84 -10.16
CA SER A 333 4.13 -17.17 -10.61
C SER A 333 4.43 -17.22 -12.10
N ALA A 334 3.68 -16.49 -12.92
CA ALA A 334 3.90 -16.38 -14.35
C ALA A 334 5.19 -15.61 -14.67
N ARG A 335 5.49 -14.55 -13.86
CA ARG A 335 6.69 -13.74 -14.02
C ARG A 335 7.95 -14.49 -13.56
N ARG A 336 7.89 -15.18 -12.40
CA ARG A 336 8.97 -16.07 -11.93
C ARG A 336 9.32 -17.13 -12.96
N ARG A 337 8.34 -17.71 -13.67
CA ARG A 337 8.57 -18.65 -14.77
C ARG A 337 9.28 -18.00 -15.96
N LYS A 338 8.94 -16.76 -16.31
CA LYS A 338 9.60 -16.02 -17.40
C LYS A 338 11.03 -15.65 -17.03
N ILE A 339 11.29 -15.19 -15.80
CA ILE A 339 12.64 -14.88 -15.31
C ILE A 339 13.48 -16.15 -15.23
N ALA A 340 12.96 -17.25 -14.68
CA ALA A 340 13.65 -18.53 -14.64
C ALA A 340 13.95 -19.08 -16.05
N ALA A 341 13.04 -18.94 -17.00
CA ALA A 341 13.25 -19.30 -18.39
C ALA A 341 14.30 -18.40 -19.06
N GLY A 342 14.30 -17.09 -18.77
CA GLY A 342 15.32 -16.15 -19.25
C GLY A 342 16.71 -16.47 -18.72
N LEU A 343 16.84 -16.76 -17.42
CA LEU A 343 18.09 -17.17 -16.79
C LEU A 343 18.58 -18.53 -17.31
N ALA A 344 17.69 -19.50 -17.56
CA ALA A 344 18.04 -20.78 -18.14
C ALA A 344 18.54 -20.64 -19.59
N LEU A 345 17.93 -19.75 -20.39
CA LEU A 345 18.37 -19.41 -21.73
C LEU A 345 19.74 -18.70 -21.71
N ALA A 346 19.94 -17.75 -20.83
CA ALA A 346 21.22 -17.06 -20.67
C ALA A 346 22.33 -18.00 -20.17
N GLY A 347 22.04 -18.89 -19.22
CA GLY A 347 22.95 -19.95 -18.75
C GLY A 347 23.29 -20.95 -19.83
N GLY A 348 22.29 -21.34 -20.64
CA GLY A 348 22.49 -22.24 -21.80
C GLY A 348 23.37 -21.61 -22.87
N LEU A 349 23.21 -20.33 -23.19
CA LEU A 349 24.06 -19.58 -24.11
C LEU A 349 25.49 -19.42 -23.58
N PHE A 350 25.66 -19.14 -22.30
CA PHE A 350 26.98 -19.02 -21.67
C PHE A 350 27.73 -20.37 -21.69
N THR A 351 27.05 -21.48 -21.42
CA THR A 351 27.60 -22.85 -21.50
C THR A 351 27.97 -23.21 -22.91
N ALA A 352 27.12 -22.89 -23.91
CA ALA A 352 27.42 -23.13 -25.32
C ALA A 352 28.64 -22.33 -25.82
N VAL A 353 28.78 -21.06 -25.40
CA VAL A 353 29.94 -20.22 -25.70
C VAL A 353 31.22 -20.78 -25.07
N CYS A 354 31.13 -21.23 -23.80
CA CYS A 354 32.27 -21.86 -23.12
C CYS A 354 32.68 -23.18 -23.78
N ILE A 355 31.75 -24.02 -24.19
CA ILE A 355 32.03 -25.28 -24.95
C ILE A 355 32.62 -24.96 -26.30
N TYR A 356 32.12 -24.00 -27.03
CA TYR A 356 32.65 -23.56 -28.32
C TYR A 356 34.08 -23.04 -28.22
N LYS A 357 34.38 -22.19 -27.19
CA LYS A 357 35.73 -21.71 -26.92
C LYS A 357 36.70 -22.84 -26.54
N LYS A 358 36.24 -23.86 -25.80
CA LYS A 358 37.04 -25.01 -25.39
C LYS A 358 37.35 -25.92 -26.54
N ARG A 359 36.42 -26.15 -27.50
CA ARG A 359 36.65 -26.89 -28.72
C ARG A 359 37.69 -26.20 -29.61
N LYS A 360 37.53 -24.88 -29.83
CA LYS A 360 38.47 -24.11 -30.66
C LYS A 360 39.89 -24.03 -30.11
N LYS A 361 40.10 -24.32 -28.81
CA LYS A 361 41.39 -24.33 -28.15
C LYS A 361 42.08 -25.72 -28.22
N ASN A 362 41.33 -26.78 -28.53
CA ASN A 362 41.83 -28.13 -28.69
C ASN A 362 42.10 -28.49 -30.15
N ASP A 363 41.70 -27.64 -31.12
CA ASP A 363 41.92 -27.79 -32.54
C ASP A 363 43.09 -26.91 -33.08
N LEU A 364 43.87 -26.32 -32.17
CA LEU A 364 45.15 -25.60 -32.43
C LEU A 364 46.28 -26.26 -31.64
#